data_94b00df647c8b8d62c28a4809aeb9726
#
_entry.id   94b00df647c8b8d62c28a4809aeb9726
#
_cell.length_a   1.000
_cell.length_b   1.000
_cell.length_c   1.000
_cell.angle_alpha   90.00
_cell.angle_beta   90.00
_cell.angle_gamma   90.00
#
_symmetry.space_group_name_H-M   'P 1'
#
loop_
_entity.id
_entity.type
_entity.pdbx_description
1 polymer ?
#
loop_
_entity_poly.entity_id
_entity_poly.type
_entity_poly.pdbx_seq_one_letter_code
_entity_poly.pdbx_strand_id
1 'polypeptide(L)'
;MAVVERVPQVTFKTRVRDESVEGSNPYRWEDKTTQDIFGGKKVVVFSLPGAFTPTCSSNHLPRYDELYEEFKAQGVDEIVCVSVNDAFVMFQWGKNVGNKNIFLLPDGNGEFTRKMGMLVDKSNLGFGMRSWRYSMLVNDGNIEKIFVESEFGDNCPVDPFEVSDADTMMAYLKGTKSEGVSAPVKAFEG
;
A
#
# COMPACT_ATOMS: atom_id res chain seq x y z
N MET A 1 15.59 -3.17 -13.83
CA MET A 1 14.95 -2.36 -12.77
C MET A 1 16.03 -2.03 -11.76
N ALA A 2 16.25 -0.76 -11.44
CA ALA A 2 17.22 -0.40 -10.39
C ALA A 2 16.63 -0.85 -9.05
N VAL A 3 17.40 -1.60 -8.27
CA VAL A 3 16.98 -2.04 -6.93
C VAL A 3 17.05 -0.82 -6.01
N VAL A 4 15.93 -0.39 -5.49
CA VAL A 4 15.86 0.67 -4.49
C VAL A 4 16.15 0.05 -3.13
N GLU A 5 17.26 0.41 -2.51
CA GLU A 5 17.68 -0.14 -1.22
C GLU A 5 17.04 0.59 -0.02
N ARG A 6 16.65 1.83 -0.22
CA ARG A 6 16.00 2.67 0.79
C ARG A 6 14.75 3.32 0.24
N VAL A 7 13.75 3.51 1.09
CA VAL A 7 12.56 4.27 0.72
C VAL A 7 12.92 5.73 0.36
N PRO A 8 12.36 6.26 -0.73
CA PRO A 8 12.69 7.61 -1.18
C PRO A 8 12.16 8.67 -0.23
N GLN A 9 12.87 9.82 -0.18
CA GLN A 9 12.44 10.98 0.61
C GLN A 9 11.27 11.68 -0.11
N VAL A 10 10.14 11.74 0.57
CA VAL A 10 8.88 12.33 0.11
C VAL A 10 8.16 12.97 1.28
N THR A 11 7.39 14.01 1.01
CA THR A 11 6.41 14.58 1.95
C THR A 11 5.02 14.25 1.46
N PHE A 12 4.30 13.47 2.25
CA PHE A 12 2.93 13.05 1.95
C PHE A 12 1.94 14.07 2.52
N LYS A 13 0.93 14.41 1.74
CA LYS A 13 -0.19 15.27 2.15
C LYS A 13 -1.26 14.40 2.80
N THR A 14 -1.29 14.39 4.11
CA THR A 14 -2.26 13.62 4.90
C THR A 14 -3.24 14.53 5.63
N ARG A 15 -4.33 13.95 6.13
CA ARG A 15 -5.31 14.64 6.97
C ARG A 15 -5.46 13.88 8.28
N VAL A 16 -5.50 14.62 9.37
CA VAL A 16 -5.71 14.07 10.72
C VAL A 16 -6.94 14.69 11.36
N ARG A 17 -7.62 13.89 12.20
CA ARG A 17 -8.72 14.40 13.00
C ARG A 17 -8.17 15.35 14.06
N ASP A 18 -8.82 16.49 14.19
CA ASP A 18 -8.44 17.53 15.13
C ASP A 18 -9.70 18.16 15.72
N GLU A 19 -10.00 17.81 16.96
CA GLU A 19 -11.22 18.25 17.65
C GLU A 19 -11.22 19.76 17.97
N SER A 20 -10.09 20.46 17.79
CA SER A 20 -10.03 21.91 17.88
C SER A 20 -10.58 22.62 16.64
N VAL A 21 -10.77 21.88 15.54
CA VAL A 21 -11.37 22.41 14.30
C VAL A 21 -12.91 22.39 14.45
N GLU A 22 -13.50 23.56 14.45
CA GLU A 22 -14.96 23.70 14.57
C GLU A 22 -15.70 23.23 13.30
N GLY A 23 -16.95 22.76 13.48
CA GLY A 23 -17.83 22.37 12.39
C GLY A 23 -17.95 20.84 12.20
N SER A 24 -18.61 20.47 11.10
CA SER A 24 -18.92 19.05 10.81
C SER A 24 -17.77 18.23 10.25
N ASN A 25 -16.63 18.87 9.98
CA ASN A 25 -15.45 18.24 9.38
C ASN A 25 -14.16 18.55 10.20
N PRO A 26 -14.03 17.98 11.40
CA PRO A 26 -12.94 18.27 12.32
C PRO A 26 -11.62 17.61 11.88
N TYR A 27 -11.10 18.00 10.74
CA TYR A 27 -9.85 17.50 10.16
C TYR A 27 -8.99 18.66 9.68
N ARG A 28 -7.68 18.54 9.90
CA ARG A 28 -6.68 19.45 9.34
C ARG A 28 -5.69 18.71 8.47
N TRP A 29 -5.02 19.43 7.59
CA TRP A 29 -3.87 18.90 6.87
C TRP A 29 -2.69 18.71 7.81
N GLU A 30 -1.99 17.61 7.61
CA GLU A 30 -0.74 17.31 8.27
C GLU A 30 0.22 16.67 7.27
N ASP A 31 1.36 17.33 7.07
CA ASP A 31 2.41 16.77 6.23
C ASP A 31 3.15 15.67 7.01
N LYS A 32 3.32 14.50 6.40
CA LYS A 32 4.14 13.41 6.93
C LYS A 32 5.28 13.13 5.98
N THR A 33 6.49 13.16 6.52
CA THR A 33 7.69 12.82 5.77
C THR A 33 7.96 11.33 5.77
N THR A 34 8.81 10.87 4.85
CA THR A 34 9.33 9.50 4.88
C THR A 34 9.92 9.14 6.24
N GLN A 35 10.63 10.09 6.89
CA GLN A 35 11.22 9.88 8.21
C GLN A 35 10.14 9.66 9.29
N ASP A 36 9.02 10.39 9.23
CA ASP A 36 7.92 10.22 10.19
C ASP A 36 7.26 8.84 10.10
N ILE A 37 7.22 8.28 8.90
CA ILE A 37 6.56 6.99 8.64
C ILE A 37 7.50 5.82 8.93
N PHE A 38 8.76 5.90 8.51
CA PHE A 38 9.69 4.77 8.49
C PHE A 38 10.83 4.85 9.49
N GLY A 39 11.15 6.05 9.99
CA GLY A 39 12.31 6.27 10.87
C GLY A 39 12.23 5.48 12.17
N GLY A 40 13.23 4.63 12.44
CA GLY A 40 13.31 3.80 13.64
C GLY A 40 12.26 2.71 13.76
N LYS A 41 11.50 2.43 12.70
CA LYS A 41 10.39 1.47 12.71
C LYS A 41 10.63 0.32 11.74
N LYS A 42 10.06 -0.84 12.08
CA LYS A 42 9.87 -1.98 11.17
C LYS A 42 8.47 -1.92 10.58
N VAL A 43 8.39 -1.61 9.30
CA VAL A 43 7.13 -1.34 8.60
C VAL A 43 6.92 -2.33 7.46
N VAL A 44 5.75 -2.95 7.43
CA VAL A 44 5.28 -3.66 6.24
C VAL A 44 4.52 -2.67 5.37
N VAL A 45 4.89 -2.57 4.11
CA VAL A 45 4.22 -1.73 3.12
C VAL A 45 3.64 -2.61 2.04
N PHE A 46 2.41 -2.35 1.63
CA PHE A 46 1.90 -2.86 0.36
C PHE A 46 1.31 -1.71 -0.46
N SER A 47 1.44 -1.81 -1.77
CA SER A 47 0.93 -0.84 -2.71
C SER A 47 0.09 -1.51 -3.79
N LEU A 48 -0.86 -0.78 -4.31
CA LEU A 48 -1.90 -1.32 -5.17
C LEU A 48 -2.40 -0.27 -6.17
N PRO A 49 -3.04 -0.70 -7.28
CA PRO A 49 -3.47 0.21 -8.35
C PRO A 49 -4.50 1.27 -7.96
N GLY A 50 -5.29 1.05 -6.92
CA GLY A 50 -6.20 2.10 -6.49
C GLY A 50 -7.25 1.70 -5.47
N ALA A 51 -7.62 2.67 -4.65
CA ALA A 51 -8.79 2.59 -3.77
C ALA A 51 -10.06 2.31 -4.61
N PHE A 52 -11.00 1.56 -4.03
CA PHE A 52 -12.27 1.15 -4.64
C PHE A 52 -12.16 0.20 -5.84
N THR A 53 -10.97 -0.24 -6.23
CA THR A 53 -10.82 -1.26 -7.26
C THR A 53 -11.05 -2.66 -6.67
N PRO A 54 -11.50 -3.66 -7.47
CA PRO A 54 -11.99 -4.93 -6.92
C PRO A 54 -10.99 -5.71 -6.06
N THR A 55 -9.84 -6.10 -6.59
CA THR A 55 -8.82 -6.88 -5.87
C THR A 55 -8.29 -6.16 -4.63
N CYS A 56 -8.09 -4.85 -4.74
CA CYS A 56 -7.59 -4.01 -3.66
C CYS A 56 -8.55 -3.97 -2.47
N SER A 57 -9.86 -3.91 -2.75
CA SER A 57 -10.91 -3.75 -1.75
C SER A 57 -11.39 -5.08 -1.16
N SER A 58 -11.37 -6.16 -1.96
CA SER A 58 -11.92 -7.45 -1.55
C SER A 58 -10.89 -8.40 -0.92
N ASN A 59 -9.63 -8.29 -1.33
CA ASN A 59 -8.60 -9.26 -0.98
C ASN A 59 -7.36 -8.62 -0.34
N HIS A 60 -6.75 -7.63 -0.99
CA HIS A 60 -5.43 -7.16 -0.59
C HIS A 60 -5.46 -6.47 0.78
N LEU A 61 -6.19 -5.37 0.90
CA LEU A 61 -6.30 -4.63 2.16
C LEU A 61 -6.95 -5.43 3.30
N PRO A 62 -8.10 -6.11 3.10
CA PRO A 62 -8.74 -6.83 4.19
C PRO A 62 -7.87 -7.91 4.82
N ARG A 63 -7.08 -8.63 4.03
CA ARG A 63 -6.23 -9.70 4.56
C ARG A 63 -5.07 -9.16 5.41
N TYR A 64 -4.48 -8.03 5.04
CA TYR A 64 -3.48 -7.37 5.89
C TYR A 64 -4.09 -6.88 7.20
N ASP A 65 -5.30 -6.32 7.18
CA ASP A 65 -6.00 -5.87 8.38
C ASP A 65 -6.39 -7.03 9.30
N GLU A 66 -6.83 -8.15 8.74
CA GLU A 66 -7.14 -9.39 9.47
C GLU A 66 -5.92 -9.95 10.20
N LEU A 67 -4.75 -9.95 9.55
CA LEU A 67 -3.50 -10.48 10.13
C LEU A 67 -2.70 -9.44 10.94
N TYR A 68 -3.25 -8.27 11.20
CA TYR A 68 -2.54 -7.17 11.85
C TYR A 68 -1.85 -7.58 13.15
N GLU A 69 -2.55 -8.25 14.06
CA GLU A 69 -2.00 -8.68 15.35
C GLU A 69 -0.89 -9.75 15.19
N GLU A 70 -0.99 -10.60 14.17
CA GLU A 70 0.05 -11.56 13.87
C GLU A 70 1.32 -10.86 13.36
N PHE A 71 1.19 -9.83 12.51
CA PHE A 71 2.30 -8.97 12.10
C PHE A 71 2.96 -8.28 13.28
N LYS A 72 2.18 -7.75 14.21
CA LYS A 72 2.68 -7.15 15.45
C LYS A 72 3.50 -8.15 16.26
N ALA A 73 3.02 -9.39 16.37
CA ALA A 73 3.72 -10.48 17.06
C ALA A 73 5.07 -10.85 16.40
N GLN A 74 5.25 -10.57 15.10
CA GLN A 74 6.52 -10.72 14.39
C GLN A 74 7.44 -9.49 14.48
N GLY A 75 7.12 -8.52 15.33
CA GLY A 75 7.92 -7.31 15.55
C GLY A 75 7.70 -6.21 14.52
N VAL A 76 6.62 -6.26 13.74
CA VAL A 76 6.22 -5.18 12.84
C VAL A 76 5.57 -4.06 13.66
N ASP A 77 6.06 -2.84 13.50
CA ASP A 77 5.54 -1.68 14.22
C ASP A 77 4.29 -1.12 13.57
N GLU A 78 4.22 -1.13 12.23
CA GLU A 78 3.12 -0.55 11.47
C GLU A 78 2.94 -1.26 10.13
N ILE A 79 1.70 -1.29 9.64
CA ILE A 79 1.39 -1.75 8.28
C ILE A 79 0.80 -0.57 7.51
N VAL A 80 1.38 -0.29 6.35
CA VAL A 80 1.06 0.87 5.52
C VAL A 80 0.58 0.42 4.14
N CYS A 81 -0.58 0.91 3.71
CA CYS A 81 -1.07 0.78 2.34
C CYS A 81 -0.83 2.07 1.58
N VAL A 82 -0.02 2.02 0.52
CA VAL A 82 0.24 3.16 -0.36
C VAL A 82 -0.60 3.05 -1.63
N SER A 83 -1.24 4.13 -2.02
CA SER A 83 -1.96 4.21 -3.29
C SER A 83 -1.84 5.61 -3.90
N VAL A 84 -1.81 5.68 -5.24
CA VAL A 84 -1.87 6.95 -5.98
C VAL A 84 -3.31 7.45 -5.98
N ASN A 85 -3.75 7.82 -4.80
CA ASN A 85 -5.04 8.42 -4.49
C ASN A 85 -4.83 9.51 -3.43
N ASP A 86 -5.69 10.50 -3.40
CA ASP A 86 -5.63 11.56 -2.41
C ASP A 86 -6.15 11.14 -1.01
N ALA A 87 -5.93 12.00 -0.04
CA ALA A 87 -6.30 11.74 1.35
C ALA A 87 -7.80 11.54 1.58
N PHE A 88 -8.65 12.18 0.78
CA PHE A 88 -10.11 12.05 0.92
C PHE A 88 -10.58 10.69 0.40
N VAL A 89 -10.07 10.28 -0.76
CA VAL A 89 -10.37 8.96 -1.35
C VAL A 89 -9.90 7.85 -0.42
N MET A 90 -8.67 7.92 0.08
CA MET A 90 -8.12 6.92 1.00
C MET A 90 -8.94 6.81 2.28
N PHE A 91 -9.37 7.94 2.84
CA PHE A 91 -10.21 7.97 4.03
C PHE A 91 -11.58 7.31 3.81
N GLN A 92 -12.28 7.65 2.73
CA GLN A 92 -13.58 7.07 2.42
C GLN A 92 -13.48 5.59 2.05
N TRP A 93 -12.44 5.21 1.34
CA TRP A 93 -12.18 3.81 1.03
C TRP A 93 -11.95 2.97 2.30
N GLY A 94 -11.13 3.47 3.22
CA GLY A 94 -10.91 2.80 4.51
C GLY A 94 -12.20 2.56 5.27
N LYS A 95 -13.11 3.55 5.31
CA LYS A 95 -14.44 3.39 5.89
C LYS A 95 -15.29 2.35 5.16
N ASN A 96 -15.27 2.39 3.83
CA ASN A 96 -16.07 1.49 3.01
C ASN A 96 -15.68 0.02 3.19
N VAL A 97 -14.39 -0.27 3.26
CA VAL A 97 -13.88 -1.63 3.44
C VAL A 97 -13.80 -2.07 4.91
N GLY A 98 -14.14 -1.18 5.83
CA GLY A 98 -14.11 -1.48 7.28
C GLY A 98 -12.70 -1.61 7.85
N ASN A 99 -11.70 -0.94 7.23
CA ASN A 99 -10.33 -0.92 7.70
C ASN A 99 -10.22 -0.40 9.14
N LYS A 100 -9.49 -1.12 9.99
CA LYS A 100 -9.35 -0.79 11.42
C LYS A 100 -7.92 -0.39 11.79
N ASN A 101 -6.93 -1.07 11.24
CA ASN A 101 -5.56 -1.02 11.75
C ASN A 101 -4.53 -0.53 10.72
N ILE A 102 -4.83 -0.67 9.42
CA ILE A 102 -3.87 -0.34 8.35
C ILE A 102 -3.81 1.17 8.16
N PHE A 103 -2.60 1.73 8.17
CA PHE A 103 -2.40 3.13 7.82
C PHE A 103 -2.50 3.31 6.30
N LEU A 104 -3.54 4.00 5.86
CA LEU A 104 -3.79 4.28 4.45
C LEU A 104 -3.04 5.55 4.07
N LEU A 105 -1.88 5.40 3.41
CA LEU A 105 -0.99 6.50 3.05
C LEU A 105 -1.32 7.02 1.64
N PRO A 106 -1.80 8.27 1.52
CA PRO A 106 -2.13 8.86 0.23
C PRO A 106 -0.85 9.33 -0.48
N ASP A 107 -0.55 8.74 -1.63
CA ASP A 107 0.47 9.23 -2.57
C ASP A 107 -0.21 9.92 -3.77
N GLY A 108 -1.06 10.91 -3.49
CA GLY A 108 -1.92 11.54 -4.49
C GLY A 108 -1.17 12.16 -5.67
N ASN A 109 0.06 12.61 -5.45
CA ASN A 109 0.93 13.13 -6.51
C ASN A 109 1.74 12.04 -7.23
N GLY A 110 1.67 10.80 -6.78
CA GLY A 110 2.46 9.68 -7.33
C GLY A 110 3.97 9.83 -7.14
N GLU A 111 4.40 10.71 -6.25
CA GLU A 111 5.83 11.01 -6.09
C GLU A 111 6.61 9.84 -5.49
N PHE A 112 6.07 9.25 -4.42
CA PHE A 112 6.68 8.08 -3.79
C PHE A 112 6.71 6.90 -4.76
N THR A 113 5.58 6.61 -5.38
CA THR A 113 5.43 5.52 -6.35
C THR A 113 6.39 5.69 -7.52
N ARG A 114 6.53 6.90 -8.07
CA ARG A 114 7.49 7.19 -9.15
C ARG A 114 8.94 6.99 -8.70
N LYS A 115 9.31 7.51 -7.54
CA LYS A 115 10.67 7.38 -7.00
C LYS A 115 11.02 5.94 -6.63
N MET A 116 10.02 5.14 -6.26
CA MET A 116 10.17 3.69 -6.07
C MET A 116 10.34 2.93 -7.40
N GLY A 117 10.13 3.58 -8.55
CA GLY A 117 10.13 2.91 -9.85
C GLY A 117 8.90 2.03 -10.11
N MET A 118 7.80 2.28 -9.40
CA MET A 118 6.58 1.46 -9.42
C MET A 118 5.39 2.16 -10.08
N LEU A 119 5.60 3.36 -10.65
CA LEU A 119 4.54 4.09 -11.34
C LEU A 119 4.34 3.52 -12.75
N VAL A 120 3.10 3.16 -13.07
CA VAL A 120 2.70 2.60 -14.37
C VAL A 120 1.49 3.34 -14.93
N ASP A 121 1.39 3.37 -16.25
CA ASP A 121 0.20 3.85 -16.96
C ASP A 121 -0.87 2.75 -16.97
N LYS A 122 -2.07 3.08 -16.51
CA LYS A 122 -3.27 2.24 -16.57
C LYS A 122 -4.40 2.93 -17.34
N SER A 123 -4.05 3.67 -18.38
CA SER A 123 -5.01 4.38 -19.25
C SER A 123 -5.94 3.42 -19.98
N ASN A 124 -5.53 2.18 -20.22
CA ASN A 124 -6.40 1.12 -20.75
C ASN A 124 -7.65 0.86 -19.89
N LEU A 125 -7.59 1.20 -18.59
CA LEU A 125 -8.71 1.07 -17.64
C LEU A 125 -9.32 2.43 -17.27
N GLY A 126 -8.86 3.52 -17.86
CA GLY A 126 -9.27 4.87 -17.50
C GLY A 126 -8.74 5.34 -16.13
N PHE A 127 -7.72 4.69 -15.58
CA PHE A 127 -7.18 5.04 -14.25
C PHE A 127 -6.07 6.09 -14.31
N GLY A 128 -5.44 6.27 -15.49
CA GLY A 128 -4.22 7.08 -15.59
C GLY A 128 -3.03 6.44 -14.87
N MET A 129 -2.14 7.28 -14.34
CA MET A 129 -0.93 6.81 -13.66
C MET A 129 -1.24 6.26 -12.27
N ARG A 130 -0.83 5.03 -12.00
CA ARG A 130 -1.08 4.30 -10.75
C ARG A 130 0.15 3.56 -10.27
N SER A 131 0.11 3.05 -9.04
CA SER A 131 1.14 2.14 -8.55
C SER A 131 0.97 0.75 -9.15
N TRP A 132 2.10 0.13 -9.50
CA TRP A 132 2.14 -1.32 -9.62
C TRP A 132 1.86 -1.98 -8.26
N ARG A 133 1.43 -3.24 -8.29
CA ARG A 133 1.14 -4.00 -7.07
C ARG A 133 2.41 -4.65 -6.54
N TYR A 134 2.74 -4.37 -5.28
CA TYR A 134 3.88 -4.95 -4.59
C TYR A 134 3.68 -4.91 -3.07
N SER A 135 4.51 -5.66 -2.34
CA SER A 135 4.69 -5.49 -0.89
C SER A 135 6.17 -5.45 -0.53
N MET A 136 6.51 -4.83 0.57
CA MET A 136 7.88 -4.77 1.06
C MET A 136 7.96 -4.70 2.58
N LEU A 137 9.08 -5.20 3.12
CA LEU A 137 9.48 -5.03 4.51
C LEU A 137 10.56 -3.95 4.58
N VAL A 138 10.31 -2.95 5.40
CA VAL A 138 11.20 -1.79 5.59
C VAL A 138 11.61 -1.73 7.06
N ASN A 139 12.90 -1.55 7.32
CA ASN A 139 13.45 -1.38 8.65
C ASN A 139 14.28 -0.10 8.71
N ASP A 140 13.84 0.88 9.48
CA ASP A 140 14.47 2.20 9.57
C ASP A 140 14.77 2.80 8.18
N GLY A 141 13.80 2.74 7.28
CA GLY A 141 13.92 3.23 5.91
C GLY A 141 14.70 2.35 4.94
N ASN A 142 15.35 1.27 5.40
CA ASN A 142 16.02 0.30 4.53
C ASN A 142 15.04 -0.78 4.09
N ILE A 143 15.01 -1.09 2.80
CA ILE A 143 14.15 -2.14 2.23
C ILE A 143 14.87 -3.49 2.40
N GLU A 144 14.39 -4.32 3.34
CA GLU A 144 14.95 -5.65 3.59
C GLU A 144 14.45 -6.69 2.58
N LYS A 145 13.21 -6.55 2.14
CA LYS A 145 12.57 -7.46 1.18
C LYS A 145 11.51 -6.72 0.38
N ILE A 146 11.39 -7.06 -0.89
CA ILE A 146 10.31 -6.60 -1.76
C ILE A 146 9.78 -7.76 -2.59
N PHE A 147 8.45 -7.86 -2.70
CA PHE A 147 7.72 -8.78 -3.55
C PHE A 147 6.95 -7.96 -4.58
N VAL A 148 7.34 -8.03 -5.82
CA VAL A 148 6.72 -7.30 -6.93
C VAL A 148 5.95 -8.30 -7.78
N GLU A 149 4.68 -7.99 -8.07
CA GLU A 149 3.88 -8.84 -8.94
C GLU A 149 4.47 -8.94 -10.35
N SER A 150 4.21 -10.07 -10.97
CA SER A 150 4.67 -10.38 -12.33
C SER A 150 4.05 -9.43 -13.37
N GLU A 151 4.57 -9.49 -14.61
CA GLU A 151 4.07 -8.71 -15.76
C GLU A 151 4.11 -7.19 -15.57
N PHE A 152 5.05 -6.68 -14.78
CA PHE A 152 5.25 -5.26 -14.55
C PHE A 152 5.33 -4.47 -15.85
N GLY A 153 4.44 -3.51 -16.05
CA GLY A 153 4.44 -2.66 -17.22
C GLY A 153 3.18 -1.80 -17.38
N ASP A 154 3.30 -0.87 -18.34
CA ASP A 154 2.19 0.01 -18.69
C ASP A 154 1.08 -0.76 -19.41
N ASN A 155 -0.16 -0.36 -19.13
CA ASN A 155 -1.37 -0.92 -19.75
C ASN A 155 -1.46 -2.45 -19.70
N CYS A 156 -0.86 -3.04 -18.66
CA CYS A 156 -0.95 -4.48 -18.43
C CYS A 156 -2.43 -4.95 -18.43
N PRO A 157 -2.79 -5.97 -19.22
CA PRO A 157 -4.17 -6.40 -19.36
C PRO A 157 -4.69 -7.24 -18.18
N VAL A 158 -3.79 -7.63 -17.28
CA VAL A 158 -4.12 -8.42 -16.08
C VAL A 158 -3.79 -7.64 -14.81
N ASP A 159 -4.39 -8.03 -13.70
CA ASP A 159 -4.09 -7.52 -12.36
C ASP A 159 -3.54 -8.67 -11.50
N PRO A 160 -2.23 -8.98 -11.61
CA PRO A 160 -1.65 -10.09 -10.88
C PRO A 160 -1.68 -9.86 -9.38
N PHE A 161 -1.97 -10.92 -8.63
CA PHE A 161 -2.00 -10.93 -7.17
C PHE A 161 -1.58 -12.31 -6.66
N GLU A 162 -0.27 -12.56 -6.59
CA GLU A 162 0.31 -13.86 -6.30
C GLU A 162 1.37 -13.82 -5.19
N VAL A 163 2.14 -12.73 -5.10
CA VAL A 163 3.31 -12.64 -4.22
C VAL A 163 3.30 -11.46 -3.26
N SER A 164 2.45 -10.47 -3.47
CA SER A 164 2.38 -9.26 -2.64
C SER A 164 1.33 -9.34 -1.52
N ASP A 165 0.68 -10.49 -1.39
CA ASP A 165 -0.35 -10.74 -0.40
C ASP A 165 0.21 -10.82 1.03
N ALA A 166 -0.68 -10.71 2.00
CA ALA A 166 -0.32 -10.71 3.42
C ALA A 166 0.23 -12.05 3.90
N ASP A 167 -0.25 -13.16 3.37
CA ASP A 167 0.20 -14.50 3.78
C ASP A 167 1.62 -14.76 3.29
N THR A 168 1.97 -14.29 2.09
CA THR A 168 3.35 -14.35 1.56
C THR A 168 4.32 -13.54 2.42
N MET A 169 3.95 -12.32 2.80
CA MET A 169 4.78 -11.49 3.68
C MET A 169 4.89 -12.11 5.08
N MET A 170 3.81 -12.66 5.62
CA MET A 170 3.82 -13.35 6.91
C MET A 170 4.71 -14.58 6.89
N ALA A 171 4.64 -15.39 5.84
CA ALA A 171 5.50 -16.56 5.67
C ALA A 171 6.98 -16.16 5.62
N TYR A 172 7.32 -15.08 4.92
CA TYR A 172 8.66 -14.53 4.91
C TYR A 172 9.14 -14.14 6.32
N LEU A 173 8.33 -13.42 7.08
CA LEU A 173 8.65 -13.03 8.46
C LEU A 173 8.85 -14.21 9.39
N LYS A 174 8.06 -15.27 9.22
CA LYS A 174 8.19 -16.53 9.99
C LYS A 174 9.30 -17.46 9.48
N GLY A 175 9.94 -17.14 8.35
CA GLY A 175 10.95 -18.01 7.71
C GLY A 175 10.37 -19.31 7.14
N THR A 176 9.08 -19.32 6.76
CA THR A 176 8.37 -20.46 6.17
C THR A 176 8.11 -20.25 4.67
N LYS A 177 7.69 -21.30 3.94
CA LYS A 177 7.21 -21.13 2.56
C LYS A 177 5.75 -20.67 2.57
N SER A 178 5.41 -19.69 1.74
CA SER A 178 4.04 -19.32 1.47
C SER A 178 3.40 -20.30 0.50
N GLU A 179 2.13 -20.61 0.68
CA GLU A 179 1.33 -21.34 -0.33
C GLU A 179 0.80 -20.41 -1.42
N GLY A 180 1.06 -19.10 -1.32
CA GLY A 180 0.62 -18.07 -2.28
C GLY A 180 -0.92 -17.99 -2.44
N VAL A 181 -1.40 -16.91 -3.04
CA VAL A 181 -2.82 -16.81 -3.45
C VAL A 181 -3.02 -17.62 -4.71
N SER A 182 -3.93 -18.56 -4.69
CA SER A 182 -4.20 -19.50 -5.80
C SER A 182 -5.06 -18.88 -6.88
N ALA A 183 -4.55 -18.10 -7.75
CA ALA A 183 -4.96 -17.72 -9.09
C ALA A 183 -4.88 -16.21 -9.36
N PRO A 184 -4.39 -15.80 -10.53
CA PRO A 184 -4.46 -14.40 -10.94
C PRO A 184 -5.93 -13.98 -11.06
N VAL A 185 -6.28 -12.92 -10.36
CA VAL A 185 -7.60 -12.30 -10.54
C VAL A 185 -7.55 -11.55 -11.87
N LYS A 186 -8.37 -11.97 -12.84
CA LYS A 186 -8.50 -11.23 -14.10
C LYS A 186 -8.93 -9.80 -13.80
N ALA A 187 -8.22 -8.85 -14.36
CA ALA A 187 -8.58 -7.45 -14.25
C ALA A 187 -9.93 -7.24 -14.95
N PHE A 188 -10.94 -6.90 -14.16
CA PHE A 188 -12.15 -6.22 -14.62
C PHE A 188 -12.97 -6.92 -15.73
N GLU A 189 -13.56 -8.07 -15.45
CA GLU A 189 -14.79 -8.49 -16.10
C GLU A 189 -15.95 -7.76 -15.37
N GLY A 190 -16.33 -6.60 -15.90
CA GLY A 190 -17.47 -5.80 -15.47
C GLY A 190 -18.57 -5.85 -16.50
#